data_fbf2d4bc2a09e958a1fc6b092cbca76d
#
_entry.id   fbf2d4bc2a09e958a1fc6b092cbca76d
#
_cell.length_a   1.000
_cell.length_b   1.000
_cell.length_c   1.000
_cell.angle_alpha   90.00
_cell.angle_beta   90.00
_cell.angle_gamma   90.00
#
_symmetry.space_group_name_H-M   'P 1'
#
loop_
_entity.id
_entity.type
_entity.pdbx_description
1 polymer ?
#
loop_
_entity_poly.entity_id
_entity_poly.type
_entity_poly.pdbx_seq_one_letter_code
_entity_poly.pdbx_strand_id
1 'polypeptide(L)'
;MTLFYLISILVVIADQAAKWAVRSKMQLGETIPVWSGHLQFTYYENSGAAFSSFQGFGPYFAIVAVAFVAAVFYYRRKGVLRGPLLEAASGFLVGGAIGNAMDRVIYHQVTDFLVFGSRGGILNLADLAINAGGLLVLVHLLKKPLKRFSLKR
;
A
#
# COMPACT_ATOMS: atom_id res chain seq x y z
N MET A 1 15.73 8.48 10.42
CA MET A 1 15.13 7.20 10.90
C MET A 1 13.72 7.38 11.47
N THR A 2 13.42 8.50 12.06
CA THR A 2 12.10 8.80 12.66
C THR A 2 10.96 8.88 11.61
N LEU A 3 11.26 9.46 10.44
CA LEU A 3 10.26 9.68 9.37
C LEU A 3 9.67 8.36 8.84
N PHE A 4 10.49 7.33 8.66
CA PHE A 4 10.02 6.00 8.25
C PHE A 4 8.97 5.44 9.22
N TYR A 5 9.29 5.38 10.51
CA TYR A 5 8.37 4.82 11.51
C TYR A 5 7.10 5.66 11.63
N LEU A 6 7.24 6.99 11.64
CA LEU A 6 6.10 7.89 11.71
C LEU A 6 5.13 7.64 10.56
N ILE A 7 5.63 7.62 9.32
CA ILE A 7 4.78 7.38 8.14
C ILE A 7 4.17 5.97 8.18
N SER A 8 4.97 4.94 8.48
CA SER A 8 4.45 3.56 8.53
C SER A 8 3.31 3.43 9.55
N ILE A 9 3.46 3.99 10.75
CA ILE A 9 2.46 3.93 11.81
C ILE A 9 1.21 4.72 11.40
N LEU A 10 1.36 5.93 10.88
CA LEU A 10 0.23 6.76 10.46
C LEU A 10 -0.57 6.09 9.32
N VAL A 11 0.11 5.48 8.35
CA VAL A 11 -0.54 4.74 7.26
C VAL A 11 -1.35 3.57 7.80
N VAL A 12 -0.75 2.74 8.68
CA VAL A 12 -1.46 1.60 9.28
C VAL A 12 -2.68 2.06 10.07
N ILE A 13 -2.53 3.09 10.92
CA ILE A 13 -3.64 3.60 11.73
C ILE A 13 -4.75 4.15 10.83
N ALA A 14 -4.41 4.98 9.84
CA ALA A 14 -5.41 5.56 8.94
C ALA A 14 -6.13 4.49 8.11
N ASP A 15 -5.39 3.52 7.56
CA ASP A 15 -5.97 2.43 6.79
C ASP A 15 -6.91 1.56 7.62
N GLN A 16 -6.46 1.11 8.80
CA GLN A 16 -7.28 0.24 9.65
C GLN A 16 -8.49 0.98 10.25
N ALA A 17 -8.36 2.26 10.58
CA ALA A 17 -9.48 3.08 11.04
C ALA A 17 -10.54 3.26 9.93
N ALA A 18 -10.12 3.53 8.69
CA ALA A 18 -11.03 3.64 7.55
C ALA A 18 -11.72 2.30 7.25
N LYS A 19 -10.98 1.21 7.20
CA LYS A 19 -11.52 -0.15 6.99
C LYS A 19 -12.49 -0.56 8.11
N TRP A 20 -12.17 -0.25 9.36
CA TRP A 20 -13.08 -0.46 10.48
C TRP A 20 -14.38 0.34 10.30
N ALA A 21 -14.29 1.61 9.91
CA ALA A 21 -15.46 2.45 9.68
C ALA A 21 -16.35 1.89 8.55
N VAL A 22 -15.73 1.42 7.44
CA VAL A 22 -16.45 0.77 6.34
C VAL A 22 -17.17 -0.48 6.82
N ARG A 23 -16.45 -1.42 7.45
CA ARG A 23 -17.04 -2.67 7.96
C ARG A 23 -18.16 -2.44 8.98
N SER A 24 -18.08 -1.37 9.79
CA SER A 24 -19.06 -1.08 10.84
C SER A 24 -20.27 -0.28 10.38
N LYS A 25 -20.18 0.44 9.26
CA LYS A 25 -21.21 1.41 8.83
C LYS A 25 -21.80 1.13 7.45
N MET A 26 -21.22 0.22 6.67
CA MET A 26 -21.69 -0.12 5.34
C MET A 26 -22.03 -1.60 5.25
N GLN A 27 -22.98 -1.93 4.38
CA GLN A 27 -23.28 -3.32 4.01
C GLN A 27 -22.37 -3.74 2.86
N LEU A 28 -22.02 -5.02 2.78
CA LEU A 28 -21.23 -5.56 1.68
C LEU A 28 -21.93 -5.30 0.34
N GLY A 29 -21.22 -4.70 -0.61
CA GLY A 29 -21.76 -4.27 -1.91
C GLY A 29 -22.41 -2.89 -1.89
N GLU A 30 -22.62 -2.27 -0.74
CA GLU A 30 -23.20 -0.93 -0.64
C GLU A 30 -22.26 0.11 -1.28
N THR A 31 -22.88 1.06 -1.98
CA THR A 31 -22.16 2.17 -2.62
C THR A 31 -22.72 3.51 -2.16
N ILE A 32 -21.85 4.38 -1.66
CA ILE A 32 -22.16 5.74 -1.21
C ILE A 32 -21.38 6.72 -2.09
N PRO A 33 -22.08 7.53 -2.92
CA PRO A 33 -21.41 8.57 -3.72
C PRO A 33 -20.91 9.69 -2.81
N VAL A 34 -19.60 10.03 -2.91
CA VAL A 34 -18.99 11.13 -2.17
C VAL A 34 -18.88 12.36 -3.05
N TRP A 35 -18.39 12.18 -4.28
CA TRP A 35 -18.31 13.24 -5.29
C TRP A 35 -18.78 12.65 -6.63
N SER A 36 -19.95 13.08 -7.05
CA SER A 36 -20.66 12.52 -8.19
C SER A 36 -19.75 12.36 -9.43
N GLY A 37 -19.67 11.16 -9.96
CA GLY A 37 -18.86 10.82 -11.14
C GLY A 37 -17.37 10.69 -10.91
N HIS A 38 -16.83 11.06 -9.72
CA HIS A 38 -15.39 11.11 -9.46
C HIS A 38 -14.93 10.20 -8.32
N LEU A 39 -15.67 10.15 -7.20
CA LEU A 39 -15.33 9.37 -6.02
C LEU A 39 -16.58 8.78 -5.39
N GLN A 40 -16.54 7.50 -5.08
CA GLN A 40 -17.55 6.81 -4.29
C GLN A 40 -16.90 5.83 -3.33
N PHE A 41 -17.56 5.52 -2.23
CA PHE A 41 -17.22 4.40 -1.36
C PHE A 41 -18.08 3.20 -1.74
N THR A 42 -17.44 2.08 -2.03
CA THR A 42 -18.13 0.80 -2.28
C THR A 42 -17.50 -0.27 -1.41
N TYR A 43 -18.24 -0.83 -0.45
CA TYR A 43 -17.69 -1.87 0.41
C TYR A 43 -17.52 -3.18 -0.36
N TYR A 44 -16.28 -3.59 -0.53
CA TYR A 44 -15.90 -4.82 -1.22
C TYR A 44 -14.88 -5.61 -0.39
N GLU A 45 -15.00 -6.94 -0.40
CA GLU A 45 -14.07 -7.87 0.24
C GLU A 45 -13.27 -8.61 -0.82
N ASN A 46 -11.95 -8.38 -0.84
CA ASN A 46 -11.04 -8.89 -1.84
C ASN A 46 -10.18 -10.02 -1.25
N SER A 47 -10.46 -11.26 -1.65
CA SER A 47 -9.71 -12.44 -1.22
C SER A 47 -8.43 -12.71 -2.04
N GLY A 48 -8.16 -11.88 -3.04
CA GLY A 48 -7.02 -12.03 -3.94
C GLY A 48 -6.00 -10.87 -3.87
N ALA A 49 -5.41 -10.60 -5.03
CA ALA A 49 -4.52 -9.46 -5.28
C ALA A 49 -5.27 -8.31 -5.96
N ALA A 50 -4.52 -7.32 -6.48
CA ALA A 50 -5.05 -6.20 -7.22
C ALA A 50 -5.97 -6.67 -8.38
N PHE A 51 -7.04 -5.90 -8.63
CA PHE A 51 -8.04 -6.21 -9.66
C PHE A 51 -8.70 -7.59 -9.50
N SER A 52 -8.89 -8.03 -8.25
CA SER A 52 -9.49 -9.35 -7.93
C SER A 52 -8.78 -10.55 -8.57
N SER A 53 -7.49 -10.42 -8.89
CA SER A 53 -6.67 -11.53 -9.39
C SER A 53 -6.33 -12.51 -8.26
N PHE A 54 -6.18 -13.80 -8.57
CA PHE A 54 -5.82 -14.84 -7.61
C PHE A 54 -6.75 -14.90 -6.39
N GLN A 55 -8.06 -14.92 -6.62
CA GLN A 55 -9.05 -15.05 -5.54
C GLN A 55 -8.80 -16.32 -4.70
N GLY A 56 -8.97 -16.21 -3.38
CA GLY A 56 -8.70 -17.29 -2.43
C GLY A 56 -7.25 -17.40 -1.95
N PHE A 57 -6.31 -16.66 -2.56
CA PHE A 57 -4.89 -16.68 -2.17
C PHE A 57 -4.52 -15.60 -1.13
N GLY A 58 -5.49 -14.93 -0.52
CA GLY A 58 -5.29 -13.87 0.47
C GLY A 58 -4.23 -14.18 1.55
N PRO A 59 -4.29 -15.32 2.26
CA PRO A 59 -3.31 -15.68 3.28
C PRO A 59 -1.87 -15.78 2.77
N TYR A 60 -1.67 -16.24 1.53
CA TYR A 60 -0.32 -16.32 0.93
C TYR A 60 0.27 -14.94 0.67
N PHE A 61 -0.57 -13.96 0.33
CA PHE A 61 -0.13 -12.58 0.18
C PHE A 61 0.28 -11.94 1.52
N ALA A 62 -0.26 -12.42 2.65
CA ALA A 62 0.23 -12.01 3.97
C ALA A 62 1.69 -12.47 4.19
N ILE A 63 2.04 -13.69 3.78
CA ILE A 63 3.42 -14.21 3.87
C ILE A 63 4.36 -13.35 3.00
N VAL A 64 3.93 -13.03 1.77
CA VAL A 64 4.70 -12.15 0.86
C VAL A 64 4.92 -10.77 1.49
N ALA A 65 3.88 -10.20 2.12
CA ALA A 65 4.00 -8.91 2.80
C ALA A 65 4.98 -8.96 3.98
N VAL A 66 4.97 -10.03 4.78
CA VAL A 66 5.95 -10.24 5.87
C VAL A 66 7.37 -10.32 5.33
N ALA A 67 7.59 -11.10 4.27
CA ALA A 67 8.90 -11.21 3.62
C ALA A 67 9.38 -9.85 3.07
N PHE A 68 8.48 -9.10 2.44
CA PHE A 68 8.77 -7.74 1.95
C PHE A 68 9.16 -6.79 3.09
N VAL A 69 8.39 -6.76 4.18
CA VAL A 69 8.68 -5.93 5.36
C VAL A 69 10.04 -6.30 5.95
N ALA A 70 10.33 -7.59 6.10
CA ALA A 70 11.63 -8.07 6.59
C ALA A 70 12.79 -7.61 5.68
N ALA A 71 12.62 -7.70 4.35
CA ALA A 71 13.60 -7.23 3.39
C ALA A 71 13.85 -5.71 3.52
N VAL A 72 12.79 -4.90 3.65
CA VAL A 72 12.95 -3.46 3.86
C VAL A 72 13.74 -3.16 5.13
N PHE A 73 13.43 -3.82 6.25
CA PHE A 73 14.18 -3.65 7.49
C PHE A 73 15.64 -4.08 7.35
N TYR A 74 15.92 -5.17 6.65
CA TYR A 74 17.29 -5.61 6.37
C TYR A 74 18.07 -4.55 5.59
N TYR A 75 17.54 -4.03 4.47
CA TYR A 75 18.21 -3.02 3.66
C TYR A 75 18.33 -1.68 4.40
N ARG A 76 17.39 -1.33 5.26
CA ARG A 76 17.51 -0.17 6.15
C ARG A 76 18.67 -0.31 7.12
N ARG A 77 18.83 -1.48 7.77
CA ARG A 77 19.99 -1.77 8.65
C ARG A 77 21.31 -1.71 7.90
N LYS A 78 21.34 -2.15 6.64
CA LYS A 78 22.52 -2.03 5.77
C LYS A 78 22.78 -0.58 5.31
N GLY A 79 21.91 0.36 5.63
CA GLY A 79 22.08 1.76 5.26
C GLY A 79 21.80 2.07 3.77
N VAL A 80 21.17 1.16 3.04
CA VAL A 80 20.82 1.34 1.63
C VAL A 80 19.66 2.33 1.46
N LEU A 81 18.68 2.29 2.39
CA LEU A 81 17.48 3.12 2.35
C LEU A 81 17.65 4.36 3.26
N ARG A 82 18.61 5.23 2.90
CA ARG A 82 18.91 6.46 3.64
C ARG A 82 18.43 7.71 2.90
N GLY A 83 18.15 8.75 3.67
CA GLY A 83 17.67 10.04 3.18
C GLY A 83 16.15 10.17 3.20
N PRO A 84 15.65 11.43 3.30
CA PRO A 84 14.24 11.68 3.59
C PRO A 84 13.28 11.07 2.55
N LEU A 85 13.65 11.08 1.28
CA LEU A 85 12.83 10.53 0.22
C LEU A 85 12.67 9.01 0.32
N LEU A 86 13.76 8.26 0.57
CA LEU A 86 13.71 6.80 0.73
C LEU A 86 13.12 6.38 2.09
N GLU A 87 13.28 7.19 3.12
CA GLU A 87 12.59 6.98 4.40
C GLU A 87 11.08 7.12 4.23
N ALA A 88 10.62 8.17 3.54
CA ALA A 88 9.19 8.35 3.25
C ALA A 88 8.67 7.22 2.35
N ALA A 89 9.35 6.94 1.25
CA ALA A 89 8.96 5.88 0.31
C ALA A 89 8.82 4.53 1.02
N SER A 90 9.85 4.12 1.76
CA SER A 90 9.81 2.84 2.49
C SER A 90 8.77 2.84 3.62
N GLY A 91 8.51 4.00 4.25
CA GLY A 91 7.46 4.16 5.24
C GLY A 91 6.06 3.91 4.66
N PHE A 92 5.75 4.51 3.52
CA PHE A 92 4.49 4.29 2.80
C PHE A 92 4.34 2.84 2.34
N LEU A 93 5.37 2.26 1.75
CA LEU A 93 5.36 0.87 1.28
C LEU A 93 5.14 -0.12 2.43
N VAL A 94 5.87 0.04 3.54
CA VAL A 94 5.75 -0.85 4.70
C VAL A 94 4.42 -0.65 5.40
N GLY A 95 3.97 0.59 5.61
CA GLY A 95 2.67 0.87 6.22
C GLY A 95 1.51 0.25 5.44
N GLY A 96 1.50 0.42 4.11
CA GLY A 96 0.48 -0.18 3.25
C GLY A 96 0.56 -1.71 3.21
N ALA A 97 1.78 -2.28 3.13
CA ALA A 97 1.94 -3.73 3.17
C ALA A 97 1.43 -4.34 4.50
N ILE A 98 1.71 -3.70 5.63
CA ILE A 98 1.22 -4.12 6.95
C ILE A 98 -0.31 -3.98 7.02
N GLY A 99 -0.89 -2.84 6.58
CA GLY A 99 -2.32 -2.62 6.59
C GLY A 99 -3.10 -3.72 5.86
N ASN A 100 -2.68 -4.05 4.64
CA ASN A 100 -3.29 -5.13 3.87
C ASN A 100 -2.96 -6.53 4.40
N ALA A 101 -1.80 -6.73 5.03
CA ALA A 101 -1.47 -8.01 5.67
C ALA A 101 -2.31 -8.27 6.92
N MET A 102 -2.60 -7.24 7.73
CA MET A 102 -3.47 -7.36 8.90
C MET A 102 -4.85 -7.86 8.52
N ASP A 103 -5.47 -7.29 7.49
CA ASP A 103 -6.77 -7.75 7.01
C ASP A 103 -6.72 -9.24 6.57
N ARG A 104 -5.69 -9.64 5.83
CA ARG A 104 -5.53 -11.02 5.36
C ARG A 104 -5.34 -12.04 6.47
N VAL A 105 -4.64 -11.65 7.52
CA VAL A 105 -4.42 -12.51 8.70
C VAL A 105 -5.69 -12.63 9.54
N ILE A 106 -6.45 -11.53 9.70
CA ILE A 106 -7.61 -11.49 10.59
C ILE A 106 -8.88 -11.95 9.87
N TYR A 107 -9.09 -11.48 8.63
CA TYR A 107 -10.35 -11.66 7.88
C TYR A 107 -10.17 -12.58 6.65
N HIS A 108 -8.96 -13.03 6.34
CA HIS A 108 -8.59 -13.80 5.13
C HIS A 108 -8.80 -13.07 3.81
N GLN A 109 -9.19 -11.82 3.84
CA GLN A 109 -9.48 -10.93 2.70
C GLN A 109 -9.18 -9.49 3.07
N VAL A 110 -9.11 -8.61 2.07
CA VAL A 110 -8.84 -7.19 2.26
C VAL A 110 -10.13 -6.41 2.07
N THR A 111 -10.39 -5.44 2.95
CA THR A 111 -11.48 -4.49 2.80
C THR A 111 -11.06 -3.38 1.83
N ASP A 112 -11.67 -3.36 0.65
CA ASP A 112 -11.52 -2.31 -0.37
C ASP A 112 -12.77 -1.44 -0.39
N PHE A 113 -12.60 -0.13 -0.60
CA PHE A 113 -13.76 0.78 -0.52
C PHE A 113 -13.64 2.06 -1.34
N LEU A 114 -12.48 2.40 -1.90
CA LEU A 114 -12.25 3.63 -2.67
C LEU A 114 -12.41 3.34 -4.17
N VAL A 115 -13.39 3.93 -4.82
CA VAL A 115 -13.59 3.84 -6.27
C VAL A 115 -13.44 5.23 -6.88
N PHE A 116 -12.48 5.36 -7.80
CA PHE A 116 -12.22 6.59 -8.53
C PHE A 116 -12.78 6.49 -9.96
N GLY A 117 -13.73 7.37 -10.28
CA GLY A 117 -14.40 7.37 -11.59
C GLY A 117 -15.32 6.15 -11.79
N SER A 118 -15.78 5.96 -13.03
CA SER A 118 -16.77 4.92 -13.37
C SER A 118 -16.17 3.58 -13.81
N ARG A 119 -14.85 3.50 -14.00
CA ARG A 119 -14.15 2.31 -14.53
C ARG A 119 -12.94 1.91 -13.70
N GLY A 120 -12.71 2.54 -12.55
CA GLY A 120 -11.58 2.25 -11.66
C GLY A 120 -11.78 0.94 -10.91
N GLY A 121 -10.67 0.30 -10.49
CA GLY A 121 -10.73 -0.75 -9.48
C GLY A 121 -11.13 -0.19 -8.12
N ILE A 122 -11.56 -1.06 -7.21
CA ILE A 122 -11.82 -0.70 -5.82
C ILE A 122 -10.50 -0.82 -5.07
N LEU A 123 -10.13 0.22 -4.33
CA LEU A 123 -8.86 0.34 -3.59
C LEU A 123 -9.14 0.64 -2.12
N ASN A 124 -8.07 0.68 -1.33
CA ASN A 124 -8.09 1.12 0.06
C ASN A 124 -6.94 2.11 0.33
N LEU A 125 -6.82 2.62 1.56
CA LEU A 125 -5.75 3.57 1.90
C LEU A 125 -4.36 2.94 1.88
N ALA A 126 -4.23 1.65 2.22
CA ALA A 126 -2.97 0.93 2.12
C ALA A 126 -2.48 0.85 0.66
N ASP A 127 -3.37 0.63 -0.31
CA ASP A 127 -3.03 0.61 -1.73
C ASP A 127 -2.56 1.99 -2.22
N LEU A 128 -3.24 3.07 -1.79
CA LEU A 128 -2.79 4.43 -2.09
C LEU A 128 -1.41 4.71 -1.50
N ALA A 129 -1.14 4.23 -0.29
CA ALA A 129 0.17 4.36 0.34
C ALA A 129 1.24 3.57 -0.44
N ILE A 130 0.97 2.33 -0.84
CA ILE A 130 1.88 1.53 -1.66
C ILE A 130 2.18 2.26 -2.99
N ASN A 131 1.17 2.78 -3.66
CA ASN A 131 1.34 3.54 -4.90
C ASN A 131 2.17 4.81 -4.69
N ALA A 132 1.91 5.58 -3.61
CA ALA A 132 2.70 6.75 -3.26
C ALA A 132 4.17 6.38 -2.95
N GLY A 133 4.40 5.33 -2.19
CA GLY A 133 5.72 4.82 -1.88
C GLY A 133 6.48 4.38 -3.15
N GLY A 134 5.82 3.66 -4.05
CA GLY A 134 6.37 3.27 -5.35
C GLY A 134 6.76 4.46 -6.22
N LEU A 135 5.89 5.48 -6.28
CA LEU A 135 6.18 6.73 -7.01
C LEU A 135 7.40 7.45 -6.42
N LEU A 136 7.53 7.54 -5.09
CA LEU A 136 8.70 8.16 -4.45
C LEU A 136 10.00 7.39 -4.74
N VAL A 137 9.96 6.05 -4.81
CA VAL A 137 11.10 5.25 -5.24
C VAL A 137 11.45 5.57 -6.68
N LEU A 138 10.48 5.64 -7.58
CA LEU A 138 10.70 6.00 -8.99
C LEU A 138 11.36 7.38 -9.12
N VAL A 139 10.83 8.38 -8.41
CA VAL A 139 11.43 9.74 -8.36
C VAL A 139 12.87 9.70 -7.86
N HIS A 140 13.17 8.87 -6.85
CA HIS A 140 14.55 8.71 -6.36
C HIS A 140 15.47 8.13 -7.44
N LEU A 141 15.02 7.12 -8.17
CA LEU A 141 15.81 6.49 -9.23
C LEU A 141 16.08 7.45 -10.38
N LEU A 142 15.07 8.24 -10.78
CA LEU A 142 15.21 9.22 -11.85
C LEU A 142 16.14 10.39 -11.49
N LYS A 143 16.26 10.72 -10.20
CA LYS A 143 17.19 11.76 -9.71
C LYS A 143 18.64 11.30 -9.63
N LYS A 144 18.92 9.99 -9.70
CA LYS A 144 20.30 9.50 -9.74
C LYS A 144 20.90 9.77 -11.13
N PRO A 145 22.02 10.51 -11.24
CA PRO A 145 22.67 10.67 -12.52
C PRO A 145 23.07 9.29 -13.05
N LEU A 146 22.72 9.03 -14.32
CA LEU A 146 23.22 7.85 -15.03
C LEU A 146 24.75 7.89 -14.96
N LYS A 147 25.39 6.97 -14.25
CA LYS A 147 26.84 6.79 -14.32
C LYS A 147 27.15 6.51 -15.78
N ARG A 148 27.77 7.48 -16.49
CA ARG A 148 28.32 7.24 -17.81
C ARG A 148 29.25 6.03 -17.68
N PHE A 149 28.91 4.94 -18.37
CA PHE A 149 29.84 3.84 -18.58
C PHE A 149 31.02 4.43 -19.37
N SER A 150 32.08 4.80 -18.65
CA SER A 150 33.37 5.11 -19.30
C SER A 150 33.94 3.78 -19.74
N LEU A 151 33.79 3.46 -21.03
CA LEU A 151 34.59 2.44 -21.67
C LEU A 151 36.03 2.99 -21.64
N LYS A 152 36.81 2.53 -20.66
CA LYS A 152 38.27 2.70 -20.74
C LYS A 152 38.74 1.93 -21.98
N ARG A 153 39.17 2.68 -23.00
CA ARG A 153 39.98 2.16 -24.09
C ARG A 153 41.38 1.87 -23.59
#